data_895d251c608a040cebe702f1a1dddf7b
#
_entry.id   895d251c608a040cebe702f1a1dddf7b
#
_cell.length_a   1.000
_cell.length_b   1.000
_cell.length_c   1.000
_cell.angle_alpha   90.00
_cell.angle_beta   90.00
_cell.angle_gamma   90.00
#
_symmetry.space_group_name_H-M   'P 1'
#
loop_
_entity.id
_entity.type
_entity.pdbx_description
1 polymer ?
#
loop_
_entity_poly.entity_id
_entity_poly.type
_entity_poly.pdbx_seq_one_letter_code
_entity_poly.pdbx_strand_id
1 'polypeptide(L)' 'MGQTNYKGFPVTYTAYHQPKESDLGIQEHYIIEDILMCGIDPDELLGDEGIEELIGFIQKELLND' A
#
# COMPACT_ATOMS: atom_id res chain seq x y z
N MET A 1 3.98 -1.71 -10.66
CA MET A 1 2.82 -0.82 -10.56
C MET A 1 1.58 -1.66 -10.27
N GLY A 2 0.82 -1.25 -9.29
CA GLY A 2 -0.38 -1.95 -8.90
C GLY A 2 -1.62 -1.08 -8.95
N GLN A 3 -2.77 -1.73 -8.93
CA GLN A 3 -4.05 -1.05 -8.96
C GLN A 3 -5.05 -1.83 -8.11
N THR A 4 -5.86 -1.09 -7.33
CA THR A 4 -6.90 -1.70 -6.51
C THR A 4 -8.05 -0.71 -6.31
N ASN A 5 -9.10 -1.17 -5.64
CA ASN A 5 -10.21 -0.29 -5.24
C ASN A 5 -10.26 -0.23 -3.73
N TYR A 6 -10.35 0.97 -3.17
CA TYR A 6 -10.46 1.18 -1.75
C TYR A 6 -11.69 2.01 -1.45
N LYS A 7 -12.63 1.44 -0.72
CA LYS A 7 -13.92 2.07 -0.39
C LYS A 7 -14.65 2.60 -1.63
N GLY A 8 -14.52 1.87 -2.75
CA GLY A 8 -15.16 2.24 -4.00
C GLY A 8 -14.38 3.20 -4.87
N PHE A 9 -13.18 3.59 -4.45
CA PHE A 9 -12.32 4.51 -5.21
C PHE A 9 -11.17 3.77 -5.86
N PRO A 10 -10.84 4.08 -7.13
CA PRO A 10 -9.69 3.46 -7.79
C PRO A 10 -8.38 4.01 -7.19
N VAL A 11 -7.48 3.11 -6.87
CA VAL A 11 -6.17 3.44 -6.28
C VAL A 11 -5.09 2.82 -7.13
N THR A 12 -4.07 3.61 -7.48
CA THR A 12 -2.86 3.12 -8.12
C THR A 12 -1.68 3.31 -7.20
N TYR A 13 -0.70 2.43 -7.30
CA TYR A 13 0.47 2.48 -6.42
C TYR A 13 1.64 1.76 -7.07
N THR A 14 2.84 2.00 -6.53
CA THR A 14 4.04 1.24 -6.87
C THR A 14 4.42 0.42 -5.64
N ALA A 15 4.66 -0.88 -5.82
CA ALA A 15 5.01 -1.76 -4.72
C ALA A 15 6.30 -2.50 -5.04
N TYR A 16 7.17 -2.62 -4.03
CA TYR A 16 8.42 -3.37 -4.10
C TYR A 16 8.40 -4.48 -3.07
N HIS A 17 8.69 -5.69 -3.50
CA HIS A 17 8.73 -6.84 -2.59
C HIS A 17 10.02 -6.82 -1.77
N GLN A 18 9.88 -6.86 -0.44
CA GLN A 18 10.99 -6.99 0.48
C GLN A 18 10.98 -8.41 1.04
N PRO A 19 11.94 -9.26 0.66
CA PRO A 19 11.96 -10.63 1.14
C PRO A 19 12.27 -10.71 2.63
N LYS A 20 11.86 -11.82 3.22
CA LYS A 20 12.14 -12.10 4.62
C LYS A 20 13.65 -12.24 4.84
N GLU A 21 14.18 -11.58 5.85
CA GLU A 21 15.59 -11.69 6.24
C GLU A 21 15.66 -12.07 7.73
N SER A 22 15.87 -13.35 7.99
CA SER A 22 15.88 -13.88 9.36
C SER A 22 16.97 -13.28 10.22
N ASP A 23 18.12 -13.03 9.63
CA ASP A 23 19.29 -12.52 10.35
C ASP A 23 19.06 -11.12 10.93
N LEU A 24 18.21 -10.34 10.26
CA LEU A 24 17.90 -8.98 10.66
C LEU A 24 16.53 -8.84 11.33
N GLY A 25 15.80 -9.94 11.46
CA GLY A 25 14.46 -9.91 12.01
C GLY A 25 13.44 -9.24 11.11
N ILE A 26 13.74 -9.09 9.82
CA ILE A 26 12.83 -8.47 8.87
C ILE A 26 11.88 -9.52 8.31
N GLN A 27 10.58 -9.22 8.40
CA GLN A 27 9.55 -10.10 7.83
C GLN A 27 9.23 -9.66 6.41
N GLU A 28 8.73 -10.62 5.61
CA GLU A 28 8.30 -10.32 4.26
C GLU A 28 7.23 -9.25 4.25
N HIS A 29 7.42 -8.23 3.43
CA HIS A 29 6.44 -7.17 3.28
C HIS A 29 6.63 -6.47 1.94
N TYR A 30 5.76 -5.50 1.64
CA TYR A 30 5.89 -4.68 0.44
C TYR A 30 6.10 -3.23 0.84
N ILE A 31 7.03 -2.57 0.13
CA ILE A 31 7.23 -1.13 0.26
C ILE A 31 6.33 -0.48 -0.77
N ILE A 32 5.39 0.33 -0.32
CA ILE A 32 4.38 0.93 -1.20
C ILE A 32 4.64 2.42 -1.33
N GLU A 33 4.75 2.88 -2.57
CA GLU A 33 5.07 4.26 -2.91
C GLU A 33 4.15 4.77 -4.01
N ASP A 34 4.19 6.07 -4.25
CA ASP A 34 3.47 6.72 -5.35
C ASP A 34 1.99 6.38 -5.38
N ILE A 35 1.36 6.41 -4.22
CA ILE A 35 -0.07 6.07 -4.11
C ILE A 35 -0.90 7.25 -4.60
N LEU A 36 -1.82 6.97 -5.52
CA LEU A 36 -2.79 7.95 -6.00
C LEU A 36 -4.19 7.36 -5.87
N MET A 37 -5.10 8.11 -5.28
CA MET A 37 -6.51 7.73 -5.17
C MET A 37 -7.33 8.64 -6.07
N CYS A 38 -7.97 8.07 -7.09
CA CYS A 38 -8.67 8.85 -8.13
C CYS A 38 -7.76 9.87 -8.81
N GLY A 39 -6.45 9.56 -8.92
CA GLY A 39 -5.48 10.48 -9.50
C GLY A 39 -5.08 11.63 -8.60
N ILE A 40 -5.51 11.62 -7.33
CA ILE A 40 -5.23 12.67 -6.36
C ILE A 40 -4.39 12.08 -5.22
N ASP A 41 -3.55 12.93 -4.61
CA ASP A 41 -2.76 12.53 -3.45
C ASP A 41 -3.69 12.09 -2.31
N PRO A 42 -3.56 10.85 -1.80
CA PRO A 42 -4.44 10.38 -0.74
C PRO A 42 -4.29 11.15 0.58
N ASP A 43 -3.15 11.82 0.80
CA ASP A 43 -2.97 12.70 1.96
C ASP A 43 -4.07 13.76 2.03
N GLU A 44 -4.43 14.31 0.88
CA GLU A 44 -5.45 15.35 0.80
C GLU A 44 -6.86 14.81 1.05
N LEU A 45 -7.07 13.54 0.71
CA LEU A 45 -8.42 12.94 0.81
C LEU A 45 -8.65 12.25 2.14
N LEU A 46 -7.64 11.60 2.71
CA LEU A 46 -7.80 10.70 3.85
C LEU A 46 -7.10 11.19 5.12
N GLY A 47 -6.09 12.05 4.99
CA GLY A 47 -5.26 12.42 6.13
C GLY A 47 -4.30 11.30 6.53
N ASP A 48 -3.51 11.54 7.57
CA ASP A 48 -2.45 10.61 7.99
C ASP A 48 -3.00 9.25 8.41
N GLU A 49 -4.07 9.24 9.20
CA GLU A 49 -4.67 7.99 9.67
C GLU A 49 -5.26 7.18 8.51
N GLY A 50 -5.91 7.85 7.58
CA GLY A 50 -6.50 7.18 6.43
C GLY A 50 -5.46 6.58 5.51
N ILE A 51 -4.31 7.22 5.38
CA ILE A 51 -3.21 6.70 4.58
C ILE A 51 -2.64 5.43 5.21
N GLU A 52 -2.46 5.40 6.50
CA GLU A 52 -1.97 4.20 7.18
C GLU A 52 -2.92 3.03 6.96
N GLU A 53 -4.22 3.27 7.03
CA GLU A 53 -5.21 2.23 6.75
C GLU A 53 -5.14 1.77 5.30
N LEU A 54 -4.99 2.71 4.37
CA LEU A 54 -4.88 2.38 2.95
C LEU A 54 -3.64 1.53 2.67
N ILE A 55 -2.50 1.90 3.21
CA ILE A 55 -1.26 1.14 3.04
C ILE A 55 -1.43 -0.26 3.62
N GLY A 56 -2.03 -0.38 4.80
CA GLY A 56 -2.30 -1.68 5.40
C GLY A 56 -3.22 -2.54 4.54
N PHE A 57 -4.23 -1.92 3.93
CA PHE A 57 -5.14 -2.61 3.03
C PHE A 57 -4.41 -3.16 1.80
N ILE A 58 -3.56 -2.34 1.19
CA ILE A 58 -2.78 -2.76 0.02
C ILE A 58 -1.81 -3.88 0.38
N GLN A 59 -1.11 -3.77 1.51
CA GLN A 59 -0.20 -4.81 2.00
C GLN A 59 -0.94 -6.12 2.15
N LYS A 60 -2.10 -6.09 2.77
CA LYS A 60 -2.88 -7.29 3.01
C LYS A 60 -3.31 -7.96 1.71
N GLU A 61 -3.72 -7.17 0.71
CA GLU A 61 -4.07 -7.72 -0.59
C GLU A 61 -2.88 -8.41 -1.26
N LEU A 62 -1.71 -7.76 -1.21
CA LEU A 62 -0.52 -8.30 -1.85
C LEU A 62 -0.01 -9.56 -1.16
N LEU A 63 -0.13 -9.64 0.15
CA LEU A 63 0.35 -10.78 0.91
C LEU A 63 -0.61 -11.96 0.90
N ASN A 64 -1.87 -11.74 0.58
CA ASN A 64 -2.89 -12.80 0.55
C ASN A 64 -3.03 -13.50 -0.81
N ASP A 65 -2.27 -13.13 -1.77
CA ASP A 65 -2.34 -13.75 -3.10
C ASP A 65 -1.63 -15.10 -3.13
#